data_2263cc23d1ca4385d0933d9c9be2afaf
#
_entry.id   2263cc23d1ca4385d0933d9c9be2afaf
#
_cell.length_a   1.000
_cell.length_b   1.000
_cell.length_c   1.000
_cell.angle_alpha   90.00
_cell.angle_beta   90.00
_cell.angle_gamma   90.00
#
_symmetry.space_group_name_H-M   'P 1'
#
loop_
_entity.id
_entity.type
_entity.pdbx_description
1 polymer ?
#
loop_
_entity_poly.entity_id
_entity_poly.type
_entity_poly.pdbx_seq_one_letter_code
_entity_poly.pdbx_strand_id
1 'polypeptide(L)'
;MISRNEYRGCVKANVLKEDWETALAQTKTLVQEQKEQNKVLTVCLYQHKNMLFLYMETLQDGICPQTLLAPLVPYMEQWPEENGLTPWAPMYHIYHHSIPGDVSEWVKERAANENRIGRIAFLKPEKLFSYTYWHYAIVQEGLLKGDKYQYISLHENVLFSYFEEPRHNVNITGKEEESCLLYT
;
A
#
# COMPACT_ATOMS: atom_id res chain seq x y z
N MET A 1 -9.40 10.27 -11.74
CA MET A 1 -9.79 9.15 -10.82
C MET A 1 -8.59 8.83 -9.94
N ILE A 2 -8.78 8.52 -8.66
CA ILE A 2 -7.67 8.12 -7.77
C ILE A 2 -7.43 6.61 -7.96
N SER A 3 -6.22 6.23 -8.35
CA SER A 3 -5.78 4.82 -8.38
C SER A 3 -4.96 4.53 -7.13
N ARG A 4 -5.22 3.38 -6.48
CA ARG A 4 -4.53 2.92 -5.26
C ARG A 4 -3.78 1.64 -5.54
N ASN A 5 -2.51 1.60 -5.19
CA ASN A 5 -1.66 0.45 -5.45
C ASN A 5 -0.67 0.23 -4.31
N GLU A 6 -0.33 -1.03 -4.08
CA GLU A 6 0.73 -1.44 -3.17
C GLU A 6 1.77 -2.28 -3.92
N TYR A 7 3.02 -2.09 -3.52
CA TYR A 7 4.18 -2.77 -4.10
C TYR A 7 5.11 -3.26 -3.00
N ARG A 8 5.78 -4.35 -3.28
CA ARG A 8 6.86 -4.89 -2.46
C ARG A 8 8.19 -4.70 -3.16
N GLY A 9 9.19 -4.27 -2.41
CA GLY A 9 10.59 -4.21 -2.82
C GLY A 9 11.50 -4.88 -1.82
N CYS A 10 12.78 -4.98 -2.16
CA CYS A 10 13.81 -5.51 -1.27
C CYS A 10 15.11 -4.75 -1.46
N VAL A 11 15.72 -4.29 -0.37
CA VAL A 11 17.03 -3.64 -0.41
C VAL A 11 18.12 -4.69 -0.49
N LYS A 12 19.12 -4.50 -1.34
CA LYS A 12 20.31 -5.36 -1.46
C LYS A 12 21.08 -5.45 -0.14
N ALA A 13 21.68 -6.60 0.13
CA ALA A 13 22.32 -6.86 1.42
C ALA A 13 23.52 -5.93 1.75
N ASN A 14 24.23 -5.44 0.75
CA ASN A 14 25.49 -4.71 0.93
C ASN A 14 25.38 -3.20 0.65
N VAL A 15 24.19 -2.64 0.79
CA VAL A 15 23.96 -1.21 0.60
C VAL A 15 24.51 -0.44 1.80
N LEU A 16 25.37 0.54 1.55
CA LEU A 16 25.86 1.42 2.60
C LEU A 16 24.73 2.31 3.12
N LYS A 17 24.69 2.50 4.42
CA LYS A 17 23.62 3.31 5.06
C LYS A 17 23.58 4.74 4.51
N GLU A 18 24.72 5.35 4.29
CA GLU A 18 24.84 6.73 3.77
C GLU A 18 24.28 6.86 2.35
N ASP A 19 24.55 5.87 1.49
CA ASP A 19 24.03 5.82 0.12
C ASP A 19 22.50 5.69 0.13
N TRP A 20 21.98 4.81 0.99
CA TRP A 20 20.55 4.59 1.16
C TRP A 20 19.84 5.86 1.67
N GLU A 21 20.37 6.52 2.69
CA GLU A 21 19.83 7.77 3.23
C GLU A 21 19.84 8.89 2.19
N THR A 22 20.89 8.97 1.38
CA THR A 22 21.00 9.93 0.27
C THR A 22 19.94 9.65 -0.78
N ALA A 23 19.76 8.40 -1.19
CA ALA A 23 18.73 8.00 -2.15
C ALA A 23 17.32 8.27 -1.64
N LEU A 24 17.06 8.04 -0.33
CA LEU A 24 15.78 8.38 0.30
C LEU A 24 15.51 9.89 0.28
N ALA A 25 16.53 10.73 0.55
CA ALA A 25 16.39 12.18 0.52
C ALA A 25 16.05 12.68 -0.91
N GLN A 26 16.76 12.16 -1.92
CA GLN A 26 16.46 12.47 -3.33
C GLN A 26 15.05 12.02 -3.73
N THR A 27 14.64 10.82 -3.29
CA THR A 27 13.30 10.30 -3.53
C THR A 27 12.22 11.19 -2.93
N LYS A 28 12.41 11.72 -1.70
CA LYS A 28 11.46 12.66 -1.09
C LYS A 28 11.27 13.91 -1.94
N THR A 29 12.33 14.45 -2.51
CA THR A 29 12.27 15.62 -3.40
C THR A 29 11.44 15.31 -4.65
N LEU A 30 11.74 14.20 -5.33
CA LEU A 30 10.99 13.79 -6.54
C LEU A 30 9.51 13.55 -6.24
N VAL A 31 9.20 12.87 -5.14
CA VAL A 31 7.80 12.65 -4.73
C VAL A 31 7.09 13.96 -4.47
N GLN A 32 7.75 14.92 -3.82
CA GLN A 32 7.16 16.22 -3.56
C GLN A 32 6.86 16.98 -4.85
N GLU A 33 7.78 16.97 -5.81
CA GLU A 33 7.58 17.55 -7.13
C GLU A 33 6.37 16.93 -7.88
N GLN A 34 6.22 15.60 -7.79
CA GLN A 34 5.07 14.91 -8.40
C GLN A 34 3.74 15.24 -7.71
N LYS A 35 3.75 15.49 -6.40
CA LYS A 35 2.58 15.99 -5.67
C LYS A 35 2.21 17.40 -6.10
N GLU A 36 3.17 18.30 -6.21
CA GLU A 36 2.95 19.69 -6.68
C GLU A 36 2.40 19.74 -8.11
N GLN A 37 2.78 18.79 -8.94
CA GLN A 37 2.26 18.61 -10.29
C GLN A 37 0.89 17.90 -10.35
N ASN A 38 0.27 17.58 -9.20
CA ASN A 38 -0.99 16.85 -9.10
C ASN A 38 -0.96 15.49 -9.84
N LYS A 39 0.16 14.79 -9.84
CA LYS A 39 0.29 13.44 -10.41
C LYS A 39 0.07 12.35 -9.37
N VAL A 40 0.54 12.58 -8.16
CA VAL A 40 0.36 11.69 -7.03
C VAL A 40 -0.28 12.42 -5.85
N LEU A 41 -1.14 11.72 -5.13
CA LEU A 41 -1.81 12.25 -3.95
C LEU A 41 -1.11 11.79 -2.66
N THR A 42 -0.79 10.51 -2.58
CA THR A 42 -0.17 9.88 -1.42
C THR A 42 0.94 8.95 -1.88
N VAL A 43 2.07 9.00 -1.21
CA VAL A 43 3.17 8.04 -1.38
C VAL A 43 3.73 7.75 0.01
N CYS A 44 3.62 6.51 0.46
CA CYS A 44 4.11 6.07 1.75
C CYS A 44 5.01 4.85 1.57
N LEU A 45 6.26 4.99 1.97
CA LEU A 45 7.25 3.94 1.93
C LEU A 45 7.56 3.46 3.36
N TYR A 46 7.43 2.16 3.56
CA TYR A 46 7.70 1.49 4.83
C TYR A 46 8.83 0.49 4.66
N GLN A 47 9.64 0.31 5.69
CA GLN A 47 10.74 -0.64 5.70
C GLN A 47 10.63 -1.56 6.91
N HIS A 48 10.76 -2.86 6.67
CA HIS A 48 10.94 -3.87 7.70
C HIS A 48 12.15 -4.75 7.34
N LYS A 49 13.25 -4.60 8.07
CA LYS A 49 14.56 -5.20 7.71
C LYS A 49 14.98 -4.75 6.32
N ASN A 50 15.14 -5.68 5.38
CA ASN A 50 15.44 -5.41 3.97
C ASN A 50 14.20 -5.32 3.08
N MET A 51 13.01 -5.65 3.58
CA MET A 51 11.76 -5.53 2.81
C MET A 51 11.26 -4.10 2.80
N LEU A 52 10.79 -3.67 1.65
CA LEU A 52 10.12 -2.38 1.43
C LEU A 52 8.67 -2.63 1.04
N PHE A 53 7.80 -1.76 1.53
CA PHE A 53 6.38 -1.76 1.19
C PHE A 53 5.99 -0.34 0.81
N LEU A 54 5.48 -0.20 -0.39
CA LEU A 54 5.05 1.07 -0.94
C LEU A 54 3.53 1.07 -1.07
N TYR A 55 2.87 2.05 -0.48
CA TYR A 55 1.50 2.41 -0.79
C TYR A 55 1.50 3.73 -1.57
N MET A 56 0.77 3.78 -2.68
CA MET A 56 0.65 5.00 -3.46
C MET A 56 -0.76 5.23 -3.99
N GLU A 57 -1.15 6.50 -4.03
CA GLU A 57 -2.35 7.00 -4.69
C GLU A 57 -1.93 7.92 -5.83
N THR A 58 -2.34 7.58 -7.04
CA THR A 58 -2.04 8.37 -8.24
C THR A 58 -3.29 9.03 -8.79
N LEU A 59 -3.11 10.23 -9.36
CA LEU A 59 -4.17 11.03 -9.99
C LEU A 59 -4.12 10.93 -11.52
N GLN A 60 -3.05 10.37 -12.05
CA GLN A 60 -2.81 10.15 -13.48
C GLN A 60 -2.39 8.72 -13.74
N ASP A 61 -2.74 8.21 -14.91
CA ASP A 61 -2.31 6.92 -15.38
C ASP A 61 -0.83 6.93 -15.77
N GLY A 62 -0.20 5.76 -15.76
CA GLY A 62 1.20 5.59 -16.18
C GLY A 62 2.25 5.98 -15.14
N ILE A 63 1.85 6.42 -13.95
CA ILE A 63 2.80 6.64 -12.85
C ILE A 63 3.22 5.29 -12.28
N CYS A 64 4.49 4.92 -12.48
CA CYS A 64 5.04 3.68 -11.95
C CYS A 64 6.06 3.94 -10.84
N PRO A 65 6.21 3.01 -9.88
CA PRO A 65 7.12 3.19 -8.75
C PRO A 65 8.59 3.27 -9.17
N GLN A 66 9.01 2.60 -10.26
CA GLN A 66 10.38 2.66 -10.76
C GLN A 66 10.81 4.07 -11.15
N THR A 67 9.89 4.83 -11.76
CA THR A 67 10.14 6.22 -12.14
C THR A 67 10.01 7.18 -10.96
N LEU A 68 8.96 6.99 -10.17
CA LEU A 68 8.67 7.83 -9.01
C LEU A 68 9.75 7.73 -7.93
N LEU A 69 10.31 6.54 -7.73
CA LEU A 69 11.32 6.23 -6.72
C LEU A 69 12.67 5.85 -7.34
N ALA A 70 12.98 6.45 -8.51
CA ALA A 70 14.17 6.12 -9.30
C ALA A 70 15.49 6.12 -8.52
N PRO A 71 15.75 7.02 -7.56
CA PRO A 71 17.00 7.00 -6.80
C PRO A 71 17.20 5.74 -5.94
N LEU A 72 16.13 5.02 -5.59
CA LEU A 72 16.22 3.78 -4.80
C LEU A 72 16.55 2.56 -5.67
N VAL A 73 16.20 2.59 -6.95
CA VAL A 73 16.29 1.43 -7.87
C VAL A 73 17.68 0.78 -7.91
N PRO A 74 18.81 1.51 -7.95
CA PRO A 74 20.14 0.91 -7.97
C PRO A 74 20.46 0.04 -6.74
N TYR A 75 19.79 0.30 -5.62
CA TYR A 75 20.00 -0.35 -4.34
C TYR A 75 19.02 -1.49 -4.06
N MET A 76 18.13 -1.80 -5.02
CA MET A 76 17.08 -2.79 -4.85
C MET A 76 17.37 -4.10 -5.59
N GLU A 77 16.95 -5.20 -4.98
CA GLU A 77 16.85 -6.50 -5.64
C GLU A 77 15.80 -6.45 -6.74
N GLN A 78 15.91 -7.36 -7.72
CA GLN A 78 15.00 -7.43 -8.84
C GLN A 78 14.09 -8.66 -8.73
N TRP A 79 12.81 -8.46 -8.98
CA TRP A 79 11.80 -9.51 -9.02
C TRP A 79 11.48 -9.91 -10.46
N PRO A 80 11.23 -11.20 -10.72
CA PRO A 80 10.74 -11.61 -12.04
C PRO A 80 9.31 -11.12 -12.27
N GLU A 81 9.08 -10.59 -13.46
CA GLU A 81 7.79 -10.14 -13.98
C GLU A 81 7.60 -10.67 -15.41
N GLU A 82 6.37 -10.66 -15.92
CA GLU A 82 6.05 -11.16 -17.24
C GLU A 82 6.94 -10.56 -18.36
N ASN A 83 7.25 -9.26 -18.24
CA ASN A 83 8.02 -8.53 -19.25
C ASN A 83 9.47 -8.26 -18.85
N GLY A 84 10.02 -9.02 -17.88
CA GLY A 84 11.41 -8.88 -17.46
C GLY A 84 11.61 -8.84 -15.95
N LEU A 85 12.42 -7.90 -15.47
CA LEU A 85 12.73 -7.74 -14.06
C LEU A 85 12.25 -6.38 -13.56
N THR A 86 11.71 -6.34 -12.34
CA THR A 86 11.26 -5.11 -11.69
C THR A 86 11.82 -4.99 -10.27
N PRO A 87 12.21 -3.79 -9.82
CA PRO A 87 12.56 -3.56 -8.42
C PRO A 87 11.33 -3.51 -7.49
N TRP A 88 10.14 -3.28 -8.06
CA TRP A 88 8.88 -3.15 -7.34
C TRP A 88 7.87 -4.18 -7.84
N ALA A 89 7.76 -5.30 -7.12
CA ALA A 89 6.74 -6.31 -7.41
C ALA A 89 5.35 -5.78 -7.03
N PRO A 90 4.39 -5.75 -7.95
CA PRO A 90 3.02 -5.39 -7.62
C PRO A 90 2.43 -6.40 -6.64
N MET A 91 1.74 -5.90 -5.63
CA MET A 91 1.05 -6.75 -4.67
C MET A 91 -0.39 -6.98 -5.12
N TYR A 92 -0.87 -8.21 -5.00
CA TYR A 92 -2.23 -8.56 -5.33
C TYR A 92 -3.20 -7.97 -4.31
N HIS A 93 -4.06 -7.05 -4.74
CA HIS A 93 -5.06 -6.40 -3.90
C HIS A 93 -6.13 -7.42 -3.46
N ILE A 94 -6.40 -7.48 -2.16
CA ILE A 94 -7.38 -8.41 -1.58
C ILE A 94 -8.50 -7.71 -0.79
N TYR A 95 -8.26 -6.49 -0.29
CA TYR A 95 -9.24 -5.78 0.50
C TYR A 95 -9.07 -4.27 0.42
N HIS A 96 -10.17 -3.56 0.33
CA HIS A 96 -10.26 -2.13 0.59
C HIS A 96 -11.57 -1.83 1.35
N HIS A 97 -11.55 -0.84 2.21
CA HIS A 97 -12.77 -0.40 2.87
C HIS A 97 -13.58 0.53 1.97
N SER A 98 -12.96 1.56 1.40
CA SER A 98 -13.65 2.53 0.55
C SER A 98 -12.96 2.71 -0.80
N ILE A 99 -13.77 2.99 -1.82
CA ILE A 99 -13.29 3.35 -3.15
C ILE A 99 -13.24 4.88 -3.21
N PRO A 100 -12.11 5.49 -3.61
CA PRO A 100 -12.01 6.92 -3.77
C PRO A 100 -12.98 7.44 -4.84
N GLY A 101 -13.79 8.42 -4.49
CA GLY A 101 -14.61 9.19 -5.43
C GLY A 101 -13.90 10.48 -5.87
N ASP A 102 -14.46 11.62 -5.49
CA ASP A 102 -13.85 12.93 -5.73
C ASP A 102 -12.60 13.13 -4.84
N VAL A 103 -11.59 13.80 -5.41
CA VAL A 103 -10.31 14.06 -4.72
C VAL A 103 -10.51 14.92 -3.48
N SER A 104 -11.32 15.96 -3.58
CA SER A 104 -11.53 16.90 -2.46
C SER A 104 -12.24 16.23 -1.29
N GLU A 105 -13.21 15.36 -1.55
CA GLU A 105 -13.89 14.60 -0.52
C GLU A 105 -12.98 13.51 0.08
N TRP A 106 -12.16 12.88 -0.77
CA TRP A 106 -11.21 11.85 -0.32
C TRP A 106 -10.18 12.40 0.65
N VAL A 107 -9.68 13.62 0.41
CA VAL A 107 -8.64 14.24 1.26
C VAL A 107 -9.20 15.02 2.43
N LYS A 108 -10.47 15.40 2.41
CA LYS A 108 -11.08 16.29 3.41
C LYS A 108 -10.88 15.83 4.85
N GLU A 109 -10.98 14.55 5.10
CA GLU A 109 -10.83 13.96 6.42
C GLU A 109 -9.36 13.77 6.83
N ARG A 110 -8.44 13.84 5.87
CA ARG A 110 -7.00 13.72 6.12
C ARG A 110 -6.37 14.99 6.68
N ALA A 111 -7.00 16.14 6.52
CA ALA A 111 -6.42 17.40 6.93
C ALA A 111 -6.07 17.48 8.43
N ALA A 112 -6.67 16.62 9.25
CA ALA A 112 -6.43 16.50 10.68
C ALA A 112 -5.57 15.27 11.06
N ASN A 113 -5.18 14.43 10.09
CA ASN A 113 -4.59 13.11 10.34
C ASN A 113 -3.25 12.97 9.64
N GLU A 114 -2.20 12.86 10.41
CA GLU A 114 -0.85 12.68 9.87
C GLU A 114 -0.29 11.27 10.08
N ASN A 115 -0.96 10.41 10.87
CA ASN A 115 -0.45 9.07 11.15
C ASN A 115 -0.89 8.08 10.09
N ARG A 116 0.03 7.77 9.18
CA ARG A 116 -0.13 6.75 8.14
C ARG A 116 0.66 5.52 8.53
N ILE A 117 -0.03 4.42 8.71
CA ILE A 117 0.53 3.21 9.28
C ILE A 117 0.58 2.10 8.24
N GLY A 118 1.73 1.44 8.17
CA GLY A 118 1.94 0.19 7.44
C GLY A 118 2.03 -0.97 8.43
N ARG A 119 1.29 -2.04 8.18
CA ARG A 119 1.38 -3.29 8.94
C ARG A 119 1.70 -4.43 8.01
N ILE A 120 2.59 -5.32 8.44
CA ILE A 120 2.90 -6.56 7.73
C ILE A 120 2.46 -7.77 8.55
N ALA A 121 2.10 -8.83 7.84
CA ALA A 121 1.85 -10.14 8.43
C ALA A 121 2.33 -11.23 7.47
N PHE A 122 2.77 -12.36 8.03
CA PHE A 122 3.17 -13.52 7.26
C PHE A 122 2.08 -14.58 7.36
N LEU A 123 1.41 -14.85 6.25
CA LEU A 123 0.41 -15.89 6.20
C LEU A 123 1.07 -17.28 6.21
N LYS A 124 0.47 -18.19 6.95
CA LYS A 124 0.80 -19.60 6.82
C LYS A 124 0.36 -20.08 5.42
N PRO A 125 1.18 -20.88 4.71
CA PRO A 125 0.86 -21.32 3.35
C PRO A 125 -0.53 -21.94 3.21
N GLU A 126 -0.96 -22.75 4.18
CA GLU A 126 -2.27 -23.40 4.20
C GLU A 126 -3.46 -22.43 4.41
N LYS A 127 -3.18 -21.17 4.77
CA LYS A 127 -4.20 -20.13 4.99
C LYS A 127 -4.30 -19.10 3.85
N LEU A 128 -3.39 -19.13 2.88
CA LEU A 128 -3.36 -18.17 1.77
C LEU A 128 -4.70 -18.08 1.06
N PHE A 129 -5.23 -19.20 0.61
CA PHE A 129 -6.49 -19.25 -0.13
C PHE A 129 -7.68 -18.78 0.73
N SER A 130 -7.82 -19.32 1.94
CA SER A 130 -8.95 -18.99 2.81
C SER A 130 -8.93 -17.53 3.24
N TYR A 131 -7.76 -16.98 3.57
CA TYR A 131 -7.62 -15.58 3.94
C TYR A 131 -8.04 -14.64 2.79
N THR A 132 -7.52 -14.89 1.59
CA THR A 132 -7.83 -14.09 0.40
C THR A 132 -9.31 -14.18 0.04
N TYR A 133 -9.88 -15.39 0.07
CA TYR A 133 -11.28 -15.62 -0.20
C TYR A 133 -12.21 -14.86 0.76
N TRP A 134 -11.96 -14.95 2.07
CA TRP A 134 -12.81 -14.28 3.05
C TRP A 134 -12.73 -12.76 2.96
N HIS A 135 -11.56 -12.19 2.71
CA HIS A 135 -11.44 -10.75 2.51
C HIS A 135 -12.19 -10.28 1.26
N TYR A 136 -12.09 -11.02 0.18
CA TYR A 136 -12.88 -10.76 -1.03
C TYR A 136 -14.39 -10.88 -0.77
N ALA A 137 -14.83 -11.90 -0.08
CA ALA A 137 -16.24 -12.11 0.26
C ALA A 137 -16.80 -10.96 1.10
N ILE A 138 -16.06 -10.49 2.12
CA ILE A 138 -16.43 -9.34 2.94
C ILE A 138 -16.70 -8.11 2.07
N VAL A 139 -15.84 -7.83 1.10
CA VAL A 139 -16.02 -6.70 0.17
C VAL A 139 -17.28 -6.89 -0.69
N GLN A 140 -17.48 -8.09 -1.25
CA GLN A 140 -18.61 -8.38 -2.12
C GLN A 140 -19.96 -8.33 -1.37
N GLU A 141 -19.98 -8.77 -0.13
CA GLU A 141 -21.19 -8.79 0.70
C GLU A 141 -21.49 -7.43 1.37
N GLY A 142 -20.61 -6.45 1.22
CA GLY A 142 -20.76 -5.13 1.83
C GLY A 142 -20.61 -5.13 3.36
N LEU A 143 -19.98 -6.15 3.93
CA LEU A 143 -19.76 -6.31 5.36
C LEU A 143 -18.48 -5.57 5.81
N LEU A 144 -18.21 -4.42 5.21
CA LEU A 144 -16.99 -3.67 5.43
C LEU A 144 -16.96 -3.07 6.85
N LYS A 145 -15.96 -3.47 7.63
CA LYS A 145 -15.62 -2.88 8.94
C LYS A 145 -14.19 -2.37 8.88
N GLY A 146 -13.94 -1.13 9.21
CA GLY A 146 -12.57 -0.64 9.24
C GLY A 146 -12.44 0.84 8.98
N ASP A 147 -11.24 1.24 8.67
CA ASP A 147 -10.90 2.60 8.33
C ASP A 147 -11.18 2.87 6.84
N LYS A 148 -11.72 4.03 6.52
CA LYS A 148 -11.98 4.53 5.16
C LYS A 148 -10.79 4.31 4.22
N TYR A 149 -9.57 4.52 4.71
CA TYR A 149 -8.35 4.42 3.93
C TYR A 149 -7.70 3.05 3.94
N GLN A 150 -8.27 2.08 4.65
CA GLN A 150 -7.68 0.75 4.74
C GLN A 150 -7.58 0.09 3.36
N TYR A 151 -6.39 -0.47 3.11
CA TYR A 151 -6.06 -1.16 1.88
C TYR A 151 -5.13 -2.33 2.21
N ILE A 152 -5.41 -3.51 1.70
CA ILE A 152 -4.61 -4.71 2.01
C ILE A 152 -4.27 -5.44 0.72
N SER A 153 -3.00 -5.77 0.58
CA SER A 153 -2.50 -6.55 -0.54
C SER A 153 -1.58 -7.68 -0.09
N LEU A 154 -1.41 -8.63 -0.98
CA LEU A 154 -0.62 -9.84 -0.79
C LEU A 154 0.43 -9.99 -1.88
N HIS A 155 1.66 -10.33 -1.51
CA HIS A 155 2.68 -10.81 -2.43
C HIS A 155 3.37 -12.03 -1.80
N GLU A 156 3.37 -13.17 -2.51
CA GLU A 156 3.74 -14.47 -1.95
C GLU A 156 2.89 -14.80 -0.70
N ASN A 157 3.51 -14.93 0.48
CA ASN A 157 2.81 -15.10 1.75
C ASN A 157 2.87 -13.87 2.65
N VAL A 158 3.28 -12.72 2.12
CA VAL A 158 3.43 -11.48 2.88
C VAL A 158 2.24 -10.57 2.60
N LEU A 159 1.48 -10.28 3.65
CA LEU A 159 0.45 -9.25 3.64
C LEU A 159 1.07 -7.91 3.99
N PHE A 160 0.66 -6.90 3.26
CA PHE A 160 0.85 -5.51 3.65
C PHE A 160 -0.52 -4.85 3.78
N SER A 161 -0.70 -4.06 4.83
CA SER A 161 -1.93 -3.30 5.08
C SER A 161 -1.57 -1.86 5.38
N TYR A 162 -2.12 -0.97 4.58
CA TYR A 162 -2.09 0.47 4.81
C TYR A 162 -3.36 0.93 5.51
N PHE A 163 -3.25 1.83 6.48
CA PHE A 163 -4.38 2.52 7.10
C PHE A 163 -3.93 3.86 7.72
N GLU A 164 -4.91 4.70 8.09
CA GLU A 164 -4.65 6.02 8.67
C GLU A 164 -5.26 6.12 10.07
N GLU A 165 -4.63 6.89 10.98
CA GLU A 165 -5.14 7.16 12.33
C GLU A 165 -5.37 8.67 12.53
N PRO A 166 -6.41 9.06 13.28
CA PRO A 166 -7.42 8.23 13.94
C PRO A 166 -8.30 7.51 12.91
N ARG A 167 -8.74 6.30 13.25
CA ARG A 167 -9.58 5.51 12.35
C ARG A 167 -10.95 6.14 12.21
N HIS A 168 -11.34 6.43 10.99
CA HIS A 168 -12.69 6.83 10.63
C HIS A 168 -13.49 5.59 10.27
N ASN A 169 -14.23 5.04 11.23
CA ASN A 169 -15.14 3.94 10.99
C ASN A 169 -16.33 4.45 10.18
N VAL A 170 -16.33 4.17 8.90
CA VAL A 170 -17.50 4.37 8.05
C VAL A 170 -18.33 3.10 8.11
N ASN A 171 -19.41 3.10 8.89
CA ASN A 171 -20.38 2.02 8.88
C ASN A 171 -21.20 2.10 7.59
N ILE A 172 -20.88 1.25 6.64
CA ILE A 172 -21.58 1.21 5.35
C ILE A 172 -22.91 0.46 5.44
N THR A 173 -23.09 -0.44 6.40
CA THR A 173 -24.40 -1.09 6.65
C THR A 173 -24.52 -1.55 8.09
N GLY A 174 -25.66 -1.28 8.70
CA GLY A 174 -25.95 -1.60 10.10
C GLY A 174 -26.19 -3.09 10.39
N LYS A 175 -25.34 -3.98 9.91
CA LYS A 175 -25.32 -5.37 10.34
C LYS A 175 -24.07 -5.61 11.19
N GLU A 176 -24.27 -5.57 12.51
CA GLU A 176 -23.34 -6.16 13.44
C GLU A 176 -23.50 -7.69 13.38
N GLU A 177 -22.74 -8.34 12.54
CA GLU A 177 -22.48 -9.76 12.68
C GLU A 177 -21.04 -9.95 13.15
N GLU A 178 -20.88 -10.68 14.24
CA GLU A 178 -19.60 -11.13 14.76
C GLU A 178 -18.94 -12.08 13.74
N SER A 179 -18.30 -11.55 12.71
CA SER A 179 -17.41 -12.36 11.87
C SER A 179 -16.04 -12.45 12.53
N CYS A 180 -15.99 -13.02 13.72
CA CYS A 180 -14.77 -13.22 14.49
C CYS A 180 -13.93 -14.42 14.01
N LEU A 181 -14.13 -14.90 12.79
CA LEU A 181 -13.42 -16.04 12.20
C LEU A 181 -12.04 -15.68 11.59
N LEU A 182 -11.65 -14.43 11.61
CA LEU A 182 -10.41 -13.97 10.96
C LEU A 182 -9.24 -13.75 11.92
N TYR A 183 -9.43 -13.90 13.24
CA TYR A 183 -8.40 -13.67 14.25
C TYR A 183 -8.23 -14.85 15.20
N THR A 184 -7.82 -16.01 14.66
CA THR A 184 -7.28 -17.10 15.47
C THR A 184 -5.92 -17.54 14.95
#